data_249ce79e71234e0348c09c89d03179ab
#
_entry.id   249ce79e71234e0348c09c89d03179ab
#
_cell.length_a   1.000
_cell.length_b   1.000
_cell.length_c   1.000
_cell.angle_alpha   90.00
_cell.angle_beta   90.00
_cell.angle_gamma   90.00
#
_symmetry.space_group_name_H-M   'P 1'
#
loop_
_entity.id
_entity.type
_entity.pdbx_description
1 polymer ?
#
loop_
_entity_poly.entity_id
_entity_poly.type
_entity_poly.pdbx_seq_one_letter_code
_entity_poly.pdbx_strand_id
1 'polypeptide(L)'
;TTILVGNNIALVVYSLSMSLLLRSIYASLGWEQLARSGSVAVDTAVSTVIIIFFAEFLPKSIFRNNPNFYYRALAPVIYFFYIVLYPVARFTTLLSHGILHLLGRRVEERNITPSFDREDLAALLDTNSPEQHSEPDNELKLFQNALDFADLRVRDCMVPRVDVEAVDIDDTSIEQLTARFVDSKYSRIFVWRKSIDNIVGYVNSKSLFTRPRQIADVMMEVNFVPETMPLQLMLENFIKHRSNIAVVIDEFGGTAGVISLEDVLEQIFGEIEDEH
;
A
#
# COMPACT_ATOMS: atom_id res chain seq x y z
N THR A 1 -15.34 9.36 19.21
CA THR A 1 -15.91 10.54 19.95
C THR A 1 -15.91 10.35 21.45
N THR A 2 -16.50 9.26 22.02
CA THR A 2 -16.63 9.05 23.47
C THR A 2 -15.29 9.04 24.22
N ILE A 3 -14.27 8.35 23.68
CA ILE A 3 -12.91 8.29 24.25
C ILE A 3 -12.25 9.68 24.24
N LEU A 4 -12.43 10.44 23.17
CA LEU A 4 -11.88 11.79 23.02
C LEU A 4 -12.50 12.76 24.07
N VAL A 5 -13.82 12.68 24.25
CA VAL A 5 -14.52 13.47 25.28
C VAL A 5 -14.03 13.09 26.68
N GLY A 6 -13.88 11.79 26.95
CA GLY A 6 -13.34 11.30 28.21
C GLY A 6 -11.92 11.80 28.49
N ASN A 7 -11.06 11.75 27.48
CA ASN A 7 -9.69 12.26 27.61
C ASN A 7 -9.64 13.76 27.94
N ASN A 8 -10.46 14.57 27.27
CA ASN A 8 -10.52 16.01 27.56
C ASN A 8 -11.04 16.32 28.96
N ILE A 9 -12.06 15.58 29.44
CA ILE A 9 -12.55 15.72 30.82
C ILE A 9 -11.46 15.32 31.81
N ALA A 10 -10.77 14.22 31.58
CA ALA A 10 -9.68 13.76 32.44
C ALA A 10 -8.53 14.78 32.50
N LEU A 11 -8.17 15.43 31.39
CA LEU A 11 -7.15 16.48 31.34
C LEU A 11 -7.54 17.69 32.18
N VAL A 12 -8.80 18.13 32.13
CA VAL A 12 -9.31 19.26 32.96
C VAL A 12 -9.26 18.92 34.45
N VAL A 13 -9.77 17.74 34.82
CA VAL A 13 -9.74 17.27 36.23
C VAL A 13 -8.30 17.13 36.74
N TYR A 14 -7.41 16.58 35.91
CA TYR A 14 -5.99 16.50 36.19
C TYR A 14 -5.37 17.87 36.45
N SER A 15 -5.59 18.83 35.54
CA SER A 15 -5.03 20.17 35.66
C SER A 15 -5.44 20.87 36.94
N LEU A 16 -6.72 20.79 37.33
CA LEU A 16 -7.23 21.35 38.58
C LEU A 16 -6.64 20.66 39.81
N SER A 17 -6.63 19.33 39.80
CA SER A 17 -6.11 18.51 40.91
C SER A 17 -4.61 18.71 41.12
N MET A 18 -3.84 18.75 40.01
CA MET A 18 -2.40 18.94 40.05
C MET A 18 -2.00 20.32 40.55
N SER A 19 -2.74 21.37 40.18
CA SER A 19 -2.50 22.73 40.70
C SER A 19 -2.67 22.79 42.23
N LEU A 20 -3.71 22.14 42.78
CA LEU A 20 -3.93 22.07 44.21
C LEU A 20 -2.82 21.26 44.92
N LEU A 21 -2.39 20.14 44.31
CA LEU A 21 -1.35 19.29 44.88
C LEU A 21 0.01 20.00 44.88
N LEU A 22 0.38 20.67 43.80
CA LEU A 22 1.64 21.43 43.70
C LEU A 22 1.70 22.54 44.75
N ARG A 23 0.60 23.27 44.97
CA ARG A 23 0.53 24.29 46.05
C ARG A 23 0.75 23.71 47.42
N SER A 24 0.18 22.53 47.69
CA SER A 24 0.41 21.82 48.94
C SER A 24 1.87 21.40 49.13
N ILE A 25 2.50 20.91 48.05
CA ILE A 25 3.92 20.52 48.04
C ILE A 25 4.82 21.75 48.27
N TYR A 26 4.56 22.86 47.58
CA TYR A 26 5.35 24.09 47.77
C TYR A 26 5.27 24.63 49.20
N ALA A 27 4.08 24.57 49.79
CA ALA A 27 3.89 24.96 51.19
C ALA A 27 4.69 24.06 52.15
N SER A 28 4.73 22.74 51.91
CA SER A 28 5.48 21.79 52.72
C SER A 28 6.99 21.92 52.57
N LEU A 29 7.49 22.40 51.40
CA LEU A 29 8.90 22.64 51.14
C LEU A 29 9.39 24.03 51.63
N GLY A 30 8.51 24.85 52.21
CA GLY A 30 8.86 26.20 52.65
C GLY A 30 8.99 27.24 51.54
N TRP A 31 8.51 26.91 50.33
CA TRP A 31 8.53 27.84 49.19
C TRP A 31 7.26 28.72 49.18
N GLU A 32 7.13 29.51 50.27
CA GLU A 32 5.91 30.29 50.50
C GLU A 32 5.56 31.29 49.36
N GLN A 33 6.55 31.83 48.67
CA GLN A 33 6.33 32.74 47.53
C GLN A 33 5.65 32.01 46.37
N LEU A 34 6.07 30.79 46.02
CA LEU A 34 5.43 29.97 44.99
C LEU A 34 4.06 29.46 45.43
N ALA A 35 3.90 29.13 46.70
CA ALA A 35 2.63 28.67 47.28
C ALA A 35 1.55 29.78 47.27
N ARG A 36 1.93 31.04 47.53
CA ARG A 36 1.02 32.19 47.61
C ARG A 36 0.77 32.91 46.28
N SER A 37 1.81 33.10 45.49
CA SER A 37 1.73 33.83 44.21
C SER A 37 1.65 32.94 42.98
N GLY A 38 1.57 31.61 43.17
CA GLY A 38 1.52 30.55 42.18
C GLY A 38 1.89 31.02 40.76
N SER A 39 3.15 30.84 40.37
CA SER A 39 3.51 31.12 39.01
C SER A 39 2.78 30.13 38.11
N VAL A 40 1.68 30.55 37.52
CA VAL A 40 0.88 29.72 36.58
C VAL A 40 1.79 29.06 35.54
N ALA A 41 2.86 29.75 35.14
CA ALA A 41 3.84 29.22 34.21
C ALA A 41 4.64 28.03 34.78
N VAL A 42 5.08 28.10 36.06
CA VAL A 42 5.82 27.02 36.69
C VAL A 42 4.92 25.83 36.96
N ASP A 43 3.71 26.06 37.48
CA ASP A 43 2.71 25.01 37.73
C ASP A 43 2.36 24.30 36.42
N THR A 44 2.17 25.04 35.32
CA THR A 44 1.87 24.50 34.02
C THR A 44 3.06 23.70 33.49
N ALA A 45 4.29 24.21 33.56
CA ALA A 45 5.47 23.50 33.08
C ALA A 45 5.67 22.18 33.84
N VAL A 46 5.63 22.19 35.16
CA VAL A 46 5.80 20.99 36.01
C VAL A 46 4.68 19.97 35.73
N SER A 47 3.42 20.40 35.73
CA SER A 47 2.31 19.51 35.44
C SER A 47 2.33 18.95 34.03
N THR A 48 2.79 19.72 33.05
CA THR A 48 2.94 19.25 31.69
C THR A 48 4.00 18.13 31.57
N VAL A 49 5.16 18.30 32.20
CA VAL A 49 6.21 17.27 32.23
C VAL A 49 5.68 15.98 32.89
N ILE A 50 4.97 16.11 34.00
CA ILE A 50 4.39 14.96 34.71
C ILE A 50 3.37 14.24 33.83
N ILE A 51 2.46 14.97 33.15
CA ILE A 51 1.44 14.34 32.31
C ILE A 51 2.05 13.67 31.07
N ILE A 52 3.03 14.29 30.41
CA ILE A 52 3.71 13.70 29.26
C ILE A 52 4.37 12.38 29.68
N PHE A 53 5.05 12.35 30.82
CA PHE A 53 5.74 11.14 31.24
C PHE A 53 4.78 10.04 31.71
N PHE A 54 3.86 10.35 32.62
CA PHE A 54 2.99 9.34 33.29
C PHE A 54 1.72 9.02 32.50
N ALA A 55 1.13 9.97 31.80
CA ALA A 55 -0.13 9.76 31.09
C ALA A 55 0.04 9.50 29.61
N GLU A 56 1.19 9.84 29.01
CA GLU A 56 1.42 9.65 27.59
C GLU A 56 2.55 8.64 27.31
N PHE A 57 3.76 8.92 27.77
CA PHE A 57 4.93 8.09 27.43
C PHE A 57 4.86 6.69 28.06
N LEU A 58 4.65 6.63 29.37
CA LEU A 58 4.68 5.37 30.11
C LEU A 58 3.56 4.40 29.69
N PRO A 59 2.29 4.81 29.56
CA PRO A 59 1.25 3.93 29.05
C PRO A 59 1.52 3.44 27.63
N LYS A 60 1.94 4.34 26.71
CA LYS A 60 2.26 3.95 25.33
C LYS A 60 3.38 2.89 25.29
N SER A 61 4.44 3.06 26.10
CA SER A 61 5.54 2.11 26.17
C SER A 61 5.09 0.74 26.72
N ILE A 62 4.25 0.74 27.75
CA ILE A 62 3.73 -0.49 28.37
C ILE A 62 2.80 -1.23 27.41
N PHE A 63 1.86 -0.53 26.76
CA PHE A 63 0.90 -1.14 25.82
C PHE A 63 1.57 -1.68 24.58
N ARG A 64 2.66 -1.04 24.12
CA ARG A 64 3.41 -1.52 22.96
C ARG A 64 4.05 -2.90 23.18
N ASN A 65 4.43 -3.21 24.41
CA ASN A 65 5.10 -4.48 24.71
C ASN A 65 4.14 -5.69 24.69
N ASN A 66 2.91 -5.54 25.24
CA ASN A 66 1.92 -6.62 25.28
C ASN A 66 0.48 -6.09 25.13
N PRO A 67 0.08 -5.65 23.93
CA PRO A 67 -1.20 -4.95 23.71
C PRO A 67 -2.42 -5.82 24.09
N ASN A 68 -2.40 -7.10 23.75
CA ASN A 68 -3.52 -8.02 23.97
C ASN A 68 -3.81 -8.26 25.47
N PHE A 69 -2.77 -8.35 26.31
CA PHE A 69 -2.92 -8.55 27.74
C PHE A 69 -3.54 -7.32 28.40
N TYR A 70 -2.98 -6.14 28.13
CA TYR A 70 -3.46 -4.90 28.75
C TYR A 70 -4.85 -4.51 28.24
N TYR A 71 -5.14 -4.72 26.94
CA TYR A 71 -6.47 -4.47 26.40
C TYR A 71 -7.53 -5.33 27.10
N ARG A 72 -7.26 -6.63 27.29
CA ARG A 72 -8.17 -7.55 27.96
C ARG A 72 -8.35 -7.19 29.46
N ALA A 73 -7.28 -6.83 30.15
CA ALA A 73 -7.31 -6.46 31.55
C ALA A 73 -8.06 -5.14 31.79
N LEU A 74 -7.93 -4.16 30.91
CA LEU A 74 -8.54 -2.84 31.02
C LEU A 74 -9.92 -2.74 30.37
N ALA A 75 -10.32 -3.71 29.54
CA ALA A 75 -11.60 -3.70 28.84
C ALA A 75 -12.82 -3.42 29.74
N PRO A 76 -12.98 -4.03 30.92
CA PRO A 76 -14.12 -3.73 31.80
C PRO A 76 -14.12 -2.30 32.32
N VAL A 77 -12.94 -1.73 32.61
CA VAL A 77 -12.80 -0.34 33.08
C VAL A 77 -13.14 0.63 31.95
N ILE A 78 -12.63 0.37 30.74
CA ILE A 78 -12.93 1.17 29.54
C ILE A 78 -14.42 1.10 29.24
N TYR A 79 -15.04 -0.07 29.32
CA TYR A 79 -16.47 -0.26 29.10
C TYR A 79 -17.34 0.48 30.11
N PHE A 80 -16.94 0.47 31.36
CA PHE A 80 -17.62 1.26 32.41
C PHE A 80 -17.61 2.76 32.10
N PHE A 81 -16.44 3.31 31.79
CA PHE A 81 -16.31 4.72 31.41
C PHE A 81 -17.03 5.03 30.09
N TYR A 82 -17.06 4.10 29.13
CA TYR A 82 -17.83 4.25 27.91
C TYR A 82 -19.33 4.48 28.21
N ILE A 83 -19.91 3.65 29.08
CA ILE A 83 -21.33 3.79 29.46
C ILE A 83 -21.59 5.13 30.14
N VAL A 84 -20.74 5.52 31.10
CA VAL A 84 -20.89 6.77 31.87
C VAL A 84 -20.76 8.00 30.99
N LEU A 85 -19.82 7.98 30.03
CA LEU A 85 -19.55 9.09 29.13
C LEU A 85 -20.44 9.11 27.87
N TYR A 86 -21.15 8.02 27.61
CA TYR A 86 -22.01 7.90 26.42
C TYR A 86 -23.03 9.03 26.26
N PRO A 87 -23.80 9.42 27.31
CA PRO A 87 -24.78 10.51 27.18
C PRO A 87 -24.11 11.86 26.85
N VAL A 88 -22.93 12.12 27.42
CA VAL A 88 -22.17 13.36 27.14
C VAL A 88 -21.67 13.36 25.68
N ALA A 89 -21.13 12.23 25.23
CA ALA A 89 -20.67 12.09 23.84
C ALA A 89 -21.83 12.21 22.85
N ARG A 90 -23.00 11.67 23.18
CA ARG A 90 -24.20 11.80 22.34
C ARG A 90 -24.70 13.24 22.28
N PHE A 91 -24.65 13.96 23.40
CA PHE A 91 -25.00 15.37 23.42
C PHE A 91 -24.08 16.22 22.56
N THR A 92 -22.75 16.02 22.66
CA THR A 92 -21.78 16.72 21.79
C THR A 92 -21.96 16.41 20.31
N THR A 93 -22.32 15.18 19.97
CA THR A 93 -22.60 14.78 18.57
C THR A 93 -23.87 15.49 18.07
N LEU A 94 -24.95 15.51 18.86
CA LEU A 94 -26.18 16.22 18.51
C LEU A 94 -25.95 17.72 18.33
N LEU A 95 -25.14 18.33 19.20
CA LEU A 95 -24.78 19.73 19.10
C LEU A 95 -23.98 20.03 17.82
N SER A 96 -23.01 19.16 17.51
CA SER A 96 -22.22 19.24 16.29
C SER A 96 -23.08 19.14 15.01
N HIS A 97 -24.01 18.16 14.98
CA HIS A 97 -24.97 18.01 13.88
C HIS A 97 -25.89 19.25 13.74
N GLY A 98 -26.34 19.80 14.87
CA GLY A 98 -27.14 21.01 14.88
C GLY A 98 -26.42 22.22 14.28
N ILE A 99 -25.15 22.42 14.67
CA ILE A 99 -24.30 23.51 14.14
C ILE A 99 -24.03 23.32 12.64
N LEU A 100 -23.70 22.10 12.21
CA LEU A 100 -23.44 21.80 10.80
C LEU A 100 -24.69 21.98 9.93
N HIS A 101 -25.86 21.61 10.46
CA HIS A 101 -27.15 21.84 9.78
C HIS A 101 -27.44 23.35 9.65
N LEU A 102 -27.12 24.14 10.67
CA LEU A 102 -27.28 25.61 10.66
C LEU A 102 -26.36 26.26 9.62
N LEU A 103 -25.17 25.70 9.41
CA LEU A 103 -24.18 26.13 8.41
C LEU A 103 -24.48 25.60 6.98
N GLY A 104 -25.63 24.94 6.77
CA GLY A 104 -26.09 24.48 5.46
C GLY A 104 -25.31 23.28 4.88
N ARG A 105 -24.46 22.64 5.67
CA ARG A 105 -23.77 21.41 5.27
C ARG A 105 -24.61 20.20 5.71
N ARG A 106 -25.14 19.46 4.75
CA ARG A 106 -25.68 18.12 5.02
C ARG A 106 -24.50 17.19 5.32
N VAL A 107 -24.45 16.71 6.56
CA VAL A 107 -23.59 15.57 6.90
C VAL A 107 -24.27 14.36 6.28
N GLU A 108 -23.80 13.91 5.12
CA GLU A 108 -24.05 12.54 4.72
C GLU A 108 -23.43 11.66 5.82
N GLU A 109 -24.25 10.89 6.49
CA GLU A 109 -23.75 9.71 7.21
C GLU A 109 -23.15 8.79 6.14
N ARG A 110 -21.90 9.09 5.74
CA ARG A 110 -21.08 8.03 5.19
C ARG A 110 -21.05 6.97 6.26
N ASN A 111 -21.76 5.88 6.01
CA ASN A 111 -21.44 4.62 6.64
C ASN A 111 -19.93 4.45 6.46
N ILE A 112 -19.19 4.89 7.46
CA ILE A 112 -17.78 4.59 7.60
C ILE A 112 -17.79 3.11 8.01
N THR A 113 -18.02 2.23 7.04
CA THR A 113 -17.30 0.98 7.06
C THR A 113 -15.86 1.44 7.18
N PRO A 114 -15.11 1.00 8.18
CA PRO A 114 -13.68 1.23 8.20
C PRO A 114 -13.14 0.55 6.94
N SER A 115 -13.16 1.29 5.83
CA SER A 115 -12.32 0.97 4.71
C SER A 115 -10.92 1.21 5.27
N PHE A 116 -10.25 0.14 5.66
CA PHE A 116 -8.81 0.19 5.78
C PHE A 116 -8.32 0.77 4.46
N ASP A 117 -7.89 2.02 4.52
CA ASP A 117 -7.31 2.66 3.35
C ASP A 117 -5.96 1.98 3.10
N ARG A 118 -5.52 1.93 1.84
CA ARG A 118 -4.22 1.33 1.48
C ARG A 118 -3.09 1.91 2.34
N GLU A 119 -3.18 3.21 2.67
CA GLU A 119 -2.24 3.91 3.54
C GLU A 119 -2.25 3.38 4.98
N ASP A 120 -3.42 3.04 5.54
CA ASP A 120 -3.54 2.43 6.88
C ASP A 120 -2.94 1.02 6.91
N LEU A 121 -3.10 0.27 5.80
CA LEU A 121 -2.52 -1.06 5.66
C LEU A 121 -0.99 -1.00 5.50
N ALA A 122 -0.49 -0.11 4.67
CA ALA A 122 0.95 0.13 4.49
C ALA A 122 1.60 0.58 5.81
N ALA A 123 0.96 1.50 6.56
CA ALA A 123 1.45 1.95 7.86
C ALA A 123 1.48 0.84 8.93
N LEU A 124 0.55 -0.12 8.87
CA LEU A 124 0.56 -1.29 9.76
C LEU A 124 1.73 -2.24 9.44
N LEU A 125 2.12 -2.34 8.18
CA LEU A 125 3.25 -3.15 7.73
C LEU A 125 4.58 -2.52 8.18
N ASP A 126 4.73 -1.20 8.01
CA ASP A 126 5.93 -0.46 8.46
C ASP A 126 6.09 -0.50 9.99
N THR A 127 4.97 -0.48 10.74
CA THR A 127 5.02 -0.47 12.21
C THR A 127 5.32 -1.84 12.82
N ASN A 128 5.05 -2.92 12.07
CA ASN A 128 5.31 -4.30 12.52
C ASN A 128 6.66 -4.84 12.08
N SER A 129 7.51 -4.04 11.43
CA SER A 129 8.91 -4.38 11.22
C SER A 129 9.65 -4.25 12.56
N PRO A 130 9.87 -5.30 13.35
CA PRO A 130 10.78 -5.21 14.48
C PRO A 130 12.18 -5.04 13.92
N GLU A 131 13.01 -4.25 14.59
CA GLU A 131 14.46 -4.16 14.41
C GLU A 131 15.13 -5.53 14.72
N GLN A 132 14.74 -6.57 14.02
CA GLN A 132 15.43 -7.84 14.05
C GLN A 132 15.78 -8.20 12.62
N HIS A 133 17.06 -8.33 12.35
CA HIS A 133 17.74 -8.82 11.16
C HIS A 133 17.23 -10.22 10.78
N SER A 134 16.05 -10.30 10.22
CA SER A 134 15.57 -11.43 9.43
C SER A 134 14.98 -10.82 8.17
N GLU A 135 15.30 -11.40 7.03
CA GLU A 135 14.76 -11.05 5.72
C GLU A 135 13.24 -10.84 5.86
N PRO A 136 12.69 -9.77 5.27
CA PRO A 136 11.26 -9.54 5.35
C PRO A 136 10.56 -10.80 4.84
N ASP A 137 9.66 -11.36 5.67
CA ASP A 137 8.89 -12.55 5.34
C ASP A 137 8.38 -12.44 3.91
N ASN A 138 8.61 -13.46 3.08
CA ASN A 138 8.17 -13.48 1.69
C ASN A 138 6.68 -13.13 1.55
N GLU A 139 5.88 -13.46 2.56
CA GLU A 139 4.48 -13.10 2.65
C GLU A 139 4.24 -11.59 2.73
N LEU A 140 5.10 -10.85 3.44
CA LEU A 140 5.00 -9.40 3.57
C LEU A 140 5.37 -8.70 2.26
N LYS A 141 6.43 -9.17 1.59
CA LYS A 141 6.83 -8.67 0.27
C LYS A 141 5.73 -8.92 -0.77
N LEU A 142 5.16 -10.13 -0.78
CA LEU A 142 4.07 -10.49 -1.68
C LEU A 142 2.86 -9.56 -1.48
N PHE A 143 2.54 -9.24 -0.24
CA PHE A 143 1.42 -8.36 0.08
C PHE A 143 1.69 -6.91 -0.37
N GLN A 144 2.90 -6.39 -0.16
CA GLN A 144 3.31 -5.09 -0.66
C GLN A 144 3.25 -5.02 -2.18
N ASN A 145 3.85 -6.00 -2.86
CA ASN A 145 3.80 -6.09 -4.33
C ASN A 145 2.37 -6.12 -4.85
N ALA A 146 1.46 -6.86 -4.18
CA ALA A 146 0.05 -6.91 -4.57
C ALA A 146 -0.68 -5.55 -4.40
N LEU A 147 -0.29 -4.75 -3.39
CA LEU A 147 -0.81 -3.38 -3.23
C LEU A 147 -0.29 -2.46 -4.33
N ASP A 148 1.00 -2.53 -4.66
CA ASP A 148 1.64 -1.68 -5.66
C ASP A 148 1.19 -2.05 -7.08
N PHE A 149 0.91 -3.35 -7.33
CA PHE A 149 0.43 -3.87 -8.60
C PHE A 149 -0.79 -3.11 -9.15
N ALA A 150 -1.68 -2.64 -8.29
CA ALA A 150 -2.89 -1.94 -8.72
C ALA A 150 -2.60 -0.55 -9.34
N ASP A 151 -1.44 0.04 -9.10
CA ASP A 151 -1.05 1.35 -9.64
C ASP A 151 -0.16 1.23 -10.87
N LEU A 152 0.39 0.03 -11.14
CA LEU A 152 1.26 -0.24 -12.28
C LEU A 152 0.50 -0.21 -13.62
N ARG A 153 1.22 0.19 -14.65
CA ARG A 153 0.78 0.18 -16.05
C ARG A 153 1.66 -0.76 -16.86
N VAL A 154 1.17 -1.16 -18.02
CA VAL A 154 1.88 -2.04 -18.97
C VAL A 154 3.29 -1.50 -19.29
N ARG A 155 3.45 -0.18 -19.48
CA ARG A 155 4.75 0.45 -19.77
C ARG A 155 5.78 0.28 -18.65
N ASP A 156 5.34 0.06 -17.42
CA ASP A 156 6.24 -0.04 -16.25
C ASP A 156 6.87 -1.43 -16.15
N CYS A 157 6.30 -2.43 -16.85
CA CYS A 157 6.67 -3.85 -16.77
C CYS A 157 6.97 -4.50 -18.14
N MET A 158 6.76 -3.77 -19.24
CA MET A 158 7.03 -4.31 -20.59
C MET A 158 8.52 -4.44 -20.87
N VAL A 159 8.89 -5.39 -21.73
CA VAL A 159 10.19 -5.43 -22.36
C VAL A 159 10.24 -4.34 -23.44
N PRO A 160 11.15 -3.36 -23.35
CA PRO A 160 11.23 -2.26 -24.31
C PRO A 160 11.58 -2.76 -25.71
N ARG A 161 11.14 -2.03 -26.74
CA ARG A 161 11.36 -2.37 -28.15
C ARG A 161 12.82 -2.70 -28.51
N VAL A 162 13.78 -2.04 -27.88
CA VAL A 162 15.20 -2.23 -28.13
C VAL A 162 15.73 -3.59 -27.70
N ASP A 163 15.04 -4.23 -26.76
CA ASP A 163 15.38 -5.53 -26.21
C ASP A 163 14.52 -6.67 -26.76
N VAL A 164 13.56 -6.34 -27.64
CA VAL A 164 12.67 -7.33 -28.26
C VAL A 164 13.43 -8.12 -29.34
N GLU A 165 13.48 -9.43 -29.19
CA GLU A 165 14.02 -10.32 -30.20
C GLU A 165 12.98 -10.52 -31.33
N ALA A 166 13.31 -10.02 -32.53
CA ALA A 166 12.39 -10.03 -33.66
C ALA A 166 13.12 -10.20 -34.97
N VAL A 167 12.42 -10.75 -35.99
CA VAL A 167 12.94 -11.03 -37.33
C VAL A 167 12.03 -10.44 -38.43
N ASP A 168 12.60 -10.13 -39.56
CA ASP A 168 11.84 -9.73 -40.76
C ASP A 168 11.20 -10.95 -41.44
N ILE A 169 9.91 -10.87 -41.74
CA ILE A 169 9.16 -11.96 -42.37
C ILE A 169 9.62 -12.18 -43.84
N ASP A 170 10.03 -11.11 -44.51
CA ASP A 170 10.34 -11.15 -45.96
C ASP A 170 11.81 -11.54 -46.22
N ASP A 171 12.73 -11.24 -45.30
CA ASP A 171 14.17 -11.45 -45.45
C ASP A 171 14.75 -12.63 -44.65
N THR A 172 14.01 -13.21 -43.71
CA THR A 172 14.53 -14.25 -42.80
C THR A 172 14.13 -15.66 -43.27
N SER A 173 15.11 -16.55 -43.46
CA SER A 173 14.84 -17.96 -43.72
C SER A 173 14.52 -18.76 -42.46
N ILE A 174 13.94 -19.97 -42.63
CA ILE A 174 13.66 -20.88 -41.49
C ILE A 174 14.94 -21.32 -40.79
N GLU A 175 16.04 -21.51 -41.51
CA GLU A 175 17.34 -21.85 -40.95
C GLU A 175 17.89 -20.71 -40.08
N GLN A 176 17.78 -19.47 -40.55
CA GLN A 176 18.18 -18.29 -39.81
C GLN A 176 17.33 -18.09 -38.54
N LEU A 177 16.00 -18.27 -38.69
CA LEU A 177 15.08 -18.22 -37.51
C LEU A 177 15.44 -19.32 -36.49
N THR A 178 15.76 -20.53 -36.96
CA THR A 178 16.17 -21.62 -36.09
C THR A 178 17.46 -21.29 -35.32
N ALA A 179 18.46 -20.75 -36.04
CA ALA A 179 19.70 -20.29 -35.41
C ALA A 179 19.44 -19.21 -34.36
N ARG A 180 18.58 -18.24 -34.64
CA ARG A 180 18.18 -17.21 -33.67
C ARG A 180 17.56 -17.80 -32.40
N PHE A 181 16.68 -18.80 -32.52
CA PHE A 181 16.12 -19.49 -31.33
C PHE A 181 17.19 -20.18 -30.49
N VAL A 182 18.20 -20.78 -31.13
CA VAL A 182 19.30 -21.44 -30.40
C VAL A 182 20.18 -20.42 -29.71
N ASP A 183 20.51 -19.30 -30.37
CA ASP A 183 21.40 -18.28 -29.86
C ASP A 183 20.74 -17.45 -28.72
N SER A 184 19.49 -17.03 -28.94
CA SER A 184 18.75 -16.19 -27.98
C SER A 184 18.19 -16.95 -26.78
N LYS A 185 17.98 -18.28 -26.92
CA LYS A 185 17.31 -19.15 -25.94
C LYS A 185 15.86 -18.76 -25.61
N TYR A 186 15.29 -17.81 -26.32
CA TYR A 186 13.89 -17.44 -26.13
C TYR A 186 12.94 -18.51 -26.62
N SER A 187 11.79 -18.64 -26.02
CA SER A 187 10.72 -19.54 -26.45
C SER A 187 9.89 -18.97 -27.60
N ARG A 188 9.92 -17.64 -27.78
CA ARG A 188 9.16 -16.91 -28.81
C ARG A 188 10.03 -15.83 -29.42
N ILE A 189 9.93 -15.67 -30.75
CA ILE A 189 10.57 -14.59 -31.49
C ILE A 189 9.48 -13.86 -32.25
N PHE A 190 9.46 -12.54 -32.17
CA PHE A 190 8.48 -11.71 -32.87
C PHE A 190 8.83 -11.61 -34.35
N VAL A 191 7.81 -11.35 -35.17
CA VAL A 191 7.93 -11.20 -36.62
C VAL A 191 7.39 -9.85 -37.01
N TRP A 192 8.21 -9.07 -37.70
CA TRP A 192 7.82 -7.75 -38.21
C TRP A 192 7.87 -7.72 -39.72
N ARG A 193 7.21 -6.71 -40.32
CA ARG A 193 7.25 -6.46 -41.76
C ARG A 193 7.58 -5.00 -42.03
N LYS A 194 8.60 -4.72 -42.81
CA LYS A 194 9.14 -3.41 -43.20
C LYS A 194 9.85 -2.66 -42.06
N SER A 195 9.33 -2.66 -40.86
CA SER A 195 9.89 -2.01 -39.68
C SER A 195 9.47 -2.75 -38.44
N ILE A 196 10.32 -2.71 -37.42
CA ILE A 196 10.00 -3.26 -36.09
C ILE A 196 8.79 -2.58 -35.44
N ASP A 197 8.39 -1.39 -35.94
CA ASP A 197 7.15 -0.74 -35.51
C ASP A 197 5.88 -1.44 -35.99
N ASN A 198 6.04 -2.38 -36.97
CA ASN A 198 4.95 -3.14 -37.55
C ASN A 198 5.13 -4.64 -37.28
N ILE A 199 4.97 -5.05 -36.04
CA ILE A 199 4.95 -6.46 -35.67
C ILE A 199 3.66 -7.09 -36.21
N VAL A 200 3.80 -8.21 -36.97
CA VAL A 200 2.69 -8.92 -37.58
C VAL A 200 2.32 -10.21 -36.86
N GLY A 201 3.17 -10.68 -35.95
CA GLY A 201 2.94 -11.90 -35.20
C GLY A 201 4.18 -12.35 -34.47
N TYR A 202 4.16 -13.58 -33.99
CA TYR A 202 5.31 -14.23 -33.37
C TYR A 202 5.39 -15.71 -33.78
N VAL A 203 6.55 -16.31 -33.65
CA VAL A 203 6.77 -17.74 -33.82
C VAL A 203 7.18 -18.36 -32.49
N ASN A 204 6.64 -19.53 -32.18
CA ASN A 204 7.05 -20.31 -31.02
C ASN A 204 8.13 -21.34 -31.46
N SER A 205 9.20 -21.50 -30.68
CA SER A 205 10.27 -22.46 -30.98
C SER A 205 9.75 -23.88 -31.24
N LYS A 206 8.68 -24.30 -30.49
CA LYS A 206 8.05 -25.61 -30.68
C LYS A 206 7.41 -25.78 -32.07
N SER A 207 6.98 -24.71 -32.72
CA SER A 207 6.37 -24.76 -34.06
C SER A 207 7.37 -25.20 -35.13
N LEU A 208 8.67 -25.01 -34.92
CA LEU A 208 9.72 -25.44 -35.86
C LEU A 208 9.82 -26.97 -36.00
N PHE A 209 9.35 -27.73 -35.02
CA PHE A 209 9.32 -29.19 -35.10
C PHE A 209 8.38 -29.70 -36.21
N THR A 210 7.42 -28.90 -36.65
CA THR A 210 6.55 -29.23 -37.81
C THR A 210 7.26 -29.15 -39.15
N ARG A 211 8.53 -28.67 -39.19
CA ARG A 211 9.34 -28.47 -40.40
C ARG A 211 8.65 -27.57 -41.41
N PRO A 212 8.32 -26.32 -41.05
CA PRO A 212 7.66 -25.37 -41.94
C PRO A 212 8.58 -25.02 -43.11
N ARG A 213 7.99 -24.57 -44.20
CA ARG A 213 8.74 -24.10 -45.38
C ARG A 213 9.06 -22.61 -45.30
N GLN A 214 8.17 -21.85 -44.69
CA GLN A 214 8.29 -20.39 -44.51
C GLN A 214 7.76 -19.96 -43.15
N ILE A 215 8.17 -18.78 -42.69
CA ILE A 215 7.77 -18.25 -41.40
C ILE A 215 6.25 -18.10 -41.25
N ALA A 216 5.59 -17.69 -42.35
CA ALA A 216 4.14 -17.52 -42.38
C ALA A 216 3.34 -18.80 -42.06
N ASP A 217 3.92 -20.00 -42.31
CA ASP A 217 3.24 -21.28 -42.04
C ASP A 217 3.05 -21.55 -40.55
N VAL A 218 3.88 -20.94 -39.71
CA VAL A 218 3.94 -21.19 -38.25
C VAL A 218 3.79 -19.92 -37.40
N MET A 219 3.62 -18.78 -38.06
CA MET A 219 3.39 -17.51 -37.39
C MET A 219 2.04 -17.51 -36.71
N MET A 220 2.02 -17.04 -35.49
CA MET A 220 0.82 -16.89 -34.64
C MET A 220 0.46 -15.41 -34.55
N GLU A 221 -0.83 -15.13 -34.51
CA GLU A 221 -1.33 -13.76 -34.27
C GLU A 221 -1.00 -13.29 -32.86
N VAL A 222 -0.79 -11.99 -32.71
CA VAL A 222 -0.52 -11.36 -31.42
C VAL A 222 -1.52 -10.24 -31.16
N ASN A 223 -1.90 -10.08 -29.88
CA ASN A 223 -2.76 -8.98 -29.46
C ASN A 223 -1.95 -7.70 -29.25
N PHE A 224 -2.59 -6.56 -29.51
CA PHE A 224 -2.01 -5.24 -29.29
C PHE A 224 -2.71 -4.53 -28.14
N VAL A 225 -1.92 -3.92 -27.28
CA VAL A 225 -2.41 -3.20 -26.08
C VAL A 225 -1.70 -1.86 -25.95
N PRO A 226 -2.37 -0.80 -25.46
CA PRO A 226 -1.71 0.48 -25.25
C PRO A 226 -0.82 0.42 -24.00
N GLU A 227 0.31 1.14 -24.04
CA GLU A 227 1.27 1.21 -22.94
C GLU A 227 0.68 1.82 -21.65
N THR A 228 -0.38 2.64 -21.77
CA THR A 228 -1.07 3.29 -20.65
C THR A 228 -2.08 2.39 -19.94
N MET A 229 -2.32 1.17 -20.44
CA MET A 229 -3.26 0.22 -19.87
C MET A 229 -2.86 -0.14 -18.43
N PRO A 230 -3.79 -0.15 -17.43
CA PRO A 230 -3.52 -0.68 -16.11
C PRO A 230 -3.10 -2.15 -16.16
N LEU A 231 -2.09 -2.52 -15.38
CA LEU A 231 -1.53 -3.88 -15.39
C LEU A 231 -2.56 -4.93 -14.93
N GLN A 232 -3.44 -4.56 -13.99
CA GLN A 232 -4.57 -5.40 -13.57
C GLN A 232 -5.47 -5.77 -14.75
N LEU A 233 -5.81 -4.79 -15.60
CA LEU A 233 -6.65 -5.03 -16.78
C LEU A 233 -5.92 -5.89 -17.80
N MET A 234 -4.59 -5.76 -17.90
CA MET A 234 -3.76 -6.61 -18.75
C MET A 234 -3.79 -8.06 -18.29
N LEU A 235 -3.68 -8.32 -17.01
CA LEU A 235 -3.81 -9.65 -16.43
C LEU A 235 -5.18 -10.27 -16.72
N GLU A 236 -6.27 -9.51 -16.53
CA GLU A 236 -7.62 -9.95 -16.86
C GLU A 236 -7.75 -10.32 -18.36
N ASN A 237 -7.14 -9.51 -19.25
CA ASN A 237 -7.13 -9.77 -20.69
C ASN A 237 -6.40 -11.06 -21.03
N PHE A 238 -5.24 -11.32 -20.46
CA PHE A 238 -4.51 -12.56 -20.66
C PHE A 238 -5.34 -13.79 -20.23
N ILE A 239 -5.97 -13.72 -19.07
CA ILE A 239 -6.81 -14.82 -18.56
C ILE A 239 -8.04 -15.04 -19.45
N LYS A 240 -8.73 -13.96 -19.82
CA LYS A 240 -9.97 -14.02 -20.61
C LYS A 240 -9.75 -14.55 -22.02
N HIS A 241 -8.69 -14.11 -22.69
CA HIS A 241 -8.37 -14.49 -24.06
C HIS A 241 -7.47 -15.71 -24.17
N ARG A 242 -7.03 -16.28 -23.01
CA ARG A 242 -6.08 -17.41 -22.96
C ARG A 242 -4.82 -17.13 -23.76
N SER A 243 -4.39 -15.88 -23.80
CA SER A 243 -3.13 -15.45 -24.36
C SER A 243 -2.11 -15.20 -23.24
N ASN A 244 -0.85 -15.28 -23.57
CA ASN A 244 0.24 -15.09 -22.60
C ASN A 244 1.31 -14.14 -23.12
N ILE A 245 1.03 -13.43 -24.23
CA ILE A 245 1.93 -12.43 -24.80
C ILE A 245 1.12 -11.37 -25.57
N ALA A 246 1.58 -10.12 -25.54
CA ALA A 246 1.00 -9.03 -26.30
C ALA A 246 2.08 -8.05 -26.75
N VAL A 247 1.83 -7.36 -27.85
CA VAL A 247 2.62 -6.22 -28.33
C VAL A 247 2.06 -4.95 -27.71
N VAL A 248 2.94 -4.13 -27.16
CA VAL A 248 2.60 -2.85 -26.57
C VAL A 248 2.81 -1.76 -27.62
N ILE A 249 1.79 -0.94 -27.79
CA ILE A 249 1.80 0.19 -28.74
C ILE A 249 1.84 1.53 -28.02
N ASP A 250 2.60 2.46 -28.59
CA ASP A 250 2.66 3.85 -28.14
C ASP A 250 1.47 4.68 -28.66
N GLU A 251 1.41 5.96 -28.29
CA GLU A 251 0.38 6.90 -28.72
C GLU A 251 0.41 7.24 -30.23
N PHE A 252 1.50 6.92 -30.92
CA PHE A 252 1.66 7.12 -32.37
C PHE A 252 1.32 5.87 -33.18
N GLY A 253 1.02 4.75 -32.50
CA GLY A 253 0.72 3.47 -33.12
C GLY A 253 1.95 2.65 -33.47
N GLY A 254 3.14 3.04 -33.03
CA GLY A 254 4.37 2.28 -33.14
C GLY A 254 4.50 1.22 -32.03
N THR A 255 5.42 0.28 -32.21
CA THR A 255 5.74 -0.70 -31.18
C THR A 255 6.57 -0.05 -30.07
N ALA A 256 6.01 0.06 -28.85
CA ALA A 256 6.74 0.48 -27.65
C ALA A 256 7.54 -0.68 -27.03
N GLY A 257 7.00 -1.89 -27.09
CA GLY A 257 7.62 -3.09 -26.54
C GLY A 257 6.71 -4.30 -26.62
N VAL A 258 6.98 -5.27 -25.77
CA VAL A 258 6.16 -6.49 -25.61
C VAL A 258 5.97 -6.78 -24.12
N ILE A 259 4.90 -7.48 -23.79
CA ILE A 259 4.63 -7.90 -22.42
C ILE A 259 4.13 -9.34 -22.40
N SER A 260 4.64 -10.13 -21.49
CA SER A 260 4.21 -11.52 -21.26
C SER A 260 3.37 -11.62 -20.00
N LEU A 261 2.66 -12.74 -19.83
CA LEU A 261 1.97 -13.07 -18.60
C LEU A 261 2.96 -13.27 -17.45
N GLU A 262 4.14 -13.82 -17.77
CA GLU A 262 5.23 -14.02 -16.83
C GLU A 262 5.68 -12.67 -16.24
N ASP A 263 5.90 -11.62 -17.07
CA ASP A 263 6.29 -10.27 -16.61
C ASP A 263 5.24 -9.66 -15.69
N VAL A 264 3.96 -9.89 -15.99
CA VAL A 264 2.84 -9.40 -15.15
C VAL A 264 2.79 -10.11 -13.80
N LEU A 265 3.00 -11.42 -13.77
CA LEU A 265 3.00 -12.21 -12.53
C LEU A 265 4.21 -11.93 -11.67
N GLU A 266 5.37 -11.64 -12.27
CA GLU A 266 6.59 -11.27 -11.56
C GLU A 266 6.40 -10.01 -10.71
N GLN A 267 5.58 -9.05 -11.15
CA GLN A 267 5.26 -7.85 -10.35
C GLN A 267 4.50 -8.18 -9.06
N ILE A 268 3.79 -9.30 -9.01
CA ILE A 268 3.06 -9.74 -7.82
C ILE A 268 3.94 -10.61 -6.93
N PHE A 269 4.60 -11.61 -7.55
CA PHE A 269 5.34 -12.64 -6.82
C PHE A 269 6.79 -12.27 -6.52
N GLY A 270 7.34 -11.26 -7.22
CA GLY A 270 8.78 -10.97 -7.25
C GLY A 270 9.55 -11.95 -8.14
N GLU A 271 10.85 -11.76 -8.25
CA GLU A 271 11.72 -12.73 -8.95
C GLU A 271 11.56 -14.11 -8.29
N ILE A 272 11.06 -15.06 -9.06
CA ILE A 272 10.99 -16.46 -8.65
C ILE A 272 12.41 -17.00 -8.89
N GLU A 273 13.25 -16.96 -7.86
CA GLU A 273 14.53 -17.68 -7.90
C GLU A 273 14.22 -19.19 -8.00
N ASP A 274 14.52 -19.78 -9.14
CA ASP A 274 14.60 -21.24 -9.27
C ASP A 274 15.76 -21.72 -8.38
N GLU A 275 15.44 -22.38 -7.28
CA GLU A 275 16.42 -23.10 -6.47
C GLU A 275 17.12 -24.17 -7.34
N HIS A 276 18.32 -23.85 -7.80
CA HIS A 276 19.26 -24.82 -8.40
C HIS A 276 20.35 -25.18 -7.43
#